data_c6562a49edd6053ad662344689ba98cd
#
_entry.id   c6562a49edd6053ad662344689ba98cd
#
_cell.length_a   1.000
_cell.length_b   1.000
_cell.length_c   1.000
_cell.angle_alpha   90.00
_cell.angle_beta   90.00
_cell.angle_gamma   90.00
#
_symmetry.space_group_name_H-M   'P 1'
#
loop_
_entity.id
_entity.type
_entity.pdbx_description
1 polymer ?
#
loop_
_entity_poly.entity_id
_entity_poly.type
_entity_poly.pdbx_seq_one_letter_code
_entity_poly.pdbx_strand_id
1 'polypeptide(L)'
;QKIPSKLIDLEGCKVLKHPTETNGIYYYALYFNIDHLDLNQISTLSFICSLLGNVSTIKHSAKDLSTKIRLLCGTMNYSINTYETTNKENQVYFKATFSTLEENEQEALQLLVEIIQESVFDQEKMIHDILKQRIISLKQAITMSGHSLSMKRVLAMVSSLGVIDEYSSGIAYYKWLKELDDHFDFVALKQKLESVYQNVCFYNRLTLSFTGNDDTNLEKQ
;
A
#
# COMPACT_ATOMS: atom_id res chain seq x y z
N GLN A 1 -10.65 25.91 3.88
CA GLN A 1 -10.53 26.13 2.43
C GLN A 1 -10.78 24.78 1.74
N LYS A 2 -11.77 24.69 0.82
CA LYS A 2 -11.95 23.45 0.04
C LYS A 2 -10.84 23.41 -1.00
N ILE A 3 -10.11 22.29 -1.04
CA ILE A 3 -9.15 22.02 -2.10
C ILE A 3 -9.95 21.83 -3.40
N PRO A 4 -9.65 22.56 -4.48
CA PRO A 4 -10.31 22.35 -5.76
C PRO A 4 -10.06 20.91 -6.21
N SER A 5 -11.11 20.23 -6.66
CA SER A 5 -11.02 18.84 -7.09
C SER A 5 -11.79 18.66 -8.39
N LYS A 6 -11.15 18.08 -9.38
CA LYS A 6 -11.77 17.72 -10.67
C LYS A 6 -11.75 16.20 -10.79
N LEU A 7 -12.89 15.61 -11.13
CA LEU A 7 -12.99 14.18 -11.45
C LEU A 7 -12.91 14.05 -12.99
N ILE A 8 -12.00 13.23 -13.45
CA ILE A 8 -11.79 12.91 -14.86
C ILE A 8 -11.96 11.39 -15.00
N ASP A 9 -12.64 10.93 -16.04
CA ASP A 9 -12.72 9.51 -16.39
C ASP A 9 -11.77 9.28 -17.59
N LEU A 10 -10.74 8.47 -17.38
CA LEU A 10 -9.78 8.08 -18.41
C LEU A 10 -9.94 6.57 -18.68
N GLU A 11 -10.67 6.24 -19.75
CA GLU A 11 -10.85 4.87 -20.24
C GLU A 11 -11.27 3.86 -19.14
N GLY A 12 -12.15 4.30 -18.20
CA GLY A 12 -12.64 3.48 -17.09
C GLY A 12 -11.81 3.58 -15.82
N CYS A 13 -10.72 4.34 -15.80
CA CYS A 13 -10.01 4.73 -14.59
C CYS A 13 -10.50 6.10 -14.10
N LYS A 14 -10.88 6.19 -12.83
CA LYS A 14 -11.26 7.45 -12.21
C LYS A 14 -10.02 8.20 -11.75
N VAL A 15 -9.86 9.43 -12.22
CA VAL A 15 -8.77 10.32 -11.82
C VAL A 15 -9.31 11.51 -11.05
N LEU A 16 -8.85 11.68 -9.83
CA LEU A 16 -9.10 12.84 -8.98
C LEU A 16 -7.92 13.81 -9.10
N LYS A 17 -8.09 14.90 -9.84
CA LYS A 17 -7.08 15.95 -9.97
C LYS A 17 -7.34 17.06 -8.94
N HIS A 18 -6.32 17.37 -8.14
CA HIS A 18 -6.33 18.45 -7.15
C HIS A 18 -5.31 19.54 -7.59
N PRO A 19 -5.72 20.49 -8.44
CA PRO A 19 -4.83 21.55 -8.90
C PRO A 19 -4.49 22.47 -7.72
N THR A 20 -3.22 22.46 -7.36
CA THR A 20 -2.70 23.26 -6.23
C THR A 20 -1.23 23.56 -6.49
N GLU A 21 -0.80 24.77 -6.20
CA GLU A 21 0.62 25.11 -6.28
C GLU A 21 1.39 24.36 -5.18
N THR A 22 2.32 23.51 -5.61
CA THR A 22 3.08 22.58 -4.74
C THR A 22 4.58 22.78 -4.83
N ASN A 23 5.02 23.95 -5.35
CA ASN A 23 6.44 24.28 -5.53
C ASN A 23 7.22 23.19 -6.30
N GLY A 24 6.62 22.61 -7.36
CA GLY A 24 7.24 21.60 -8.21
C GLY A 24 7.29 20.20 -7.60
N ILE A 25 6.59 19.94 -6.49
CA ILE A 25 6.44 18.60 -5.93
C ILE A 25 5.08 18.04 -6.32
N TYR A 26 5.06 16.88 -6.94
CA TYR A 26 3.85 16.17 -7.31
C TYR A 26 3.56 15.03 -6.33
N TYR A 27 2.28 14.86 -5.99
CA TYR A 27 1.80 13.84 -5.07
C TYR A 27 0.82 12.93 -5.80
N TYR A 28 1.10 11.64 -5.78
CA TYR A 28 0.29 10.60 -6.36
C TYR A 28 -0.24 9.65 -5.29
N ALA A 29 -1.50 9.25 -5.43
CA ALA A 29 -2.08 8.17 -4.65
C ALA A 29 -2.91 7.27 -5.57
N LEU A 30 -2.53 6.00 -5.65
CA LEU A 30 -3.24 4.96 -6.37
C LEU A 30 -4.06 4.15 -5.37
N TYR A 31 -5.35 4.05 -5.60
CA TYR A 31 -6.30 3.31 -4.77
C TYR A 31 -6.85 2.14 -5.57
N PHE A 32 -6.55 0.93 -5.15
CA PHE A 32 -7.13 -0.29 -5.73
C PHE A 32 -8.16 -0.85 -4.76
N ASN A 33 -9.42 -0.96 -5.20
CA ASN A 33 -10.48 -1.55 -4.39
C ASN A 33 -10.17 -3.04 -4.15
N ILE A 34 -10.22 -3.46 -2.88
CA ILE A 34 -9.89 -4.81 -2.42
C ILE A 34 -11.00 -5.43 -1.55
N ASP A 35 -12.26 -4.99 -1.69
CA ASP A 35 -13.41 -5.49 -0.93
C ASP A 35 -13.64 -7.00 -1.12
N HIS A 36 -13.07 -7.60 -2.17
CA HIS A 36 -13.16 -9.02 -2.49
C HIS A 36 -12.20 -9.91 -1.69
N LEU A 37 -11.22 -9.33 -0.96
CA LEU A 37 -10.26 -10.10 -0.18
C LEU A 37 -10.84 -10.53 1.17
N ASP A 38 -10.56 -11.77 1.57
CA ASP A 38 -10.85 -12.24 2.91
C ASP A 38 -9.85 -11.72 3.96
N LEU A 39 -10.12 -11.92 5.25
CA LEU A 39 -9.29 -11.40 6.34
C LEU A 39 -7.85 -11.97 6.36
N ASN A 40 -7.67 -13.21 5.91
CA ASN A 40 -6.35 -13.80 5.81
C ASN A 40 -5.54 -13.19 4.65
N GLN A 41 -6.22 -12.92 3.53
CA GLN A 41 -5.65 -12.20 2.39
C GLN A 41 -5.34 -10.74 2.75
N ILE A 42 -6.16 -10.08 3.57
CA ILE A 42 -5.89 -8.74 4.12
C ILE A 42 -4.60 -8.74 4.96
N SER A 43 -4.41 -9.71 5.87
CA SER A 43 -3.16 -9.82 6.64
C SER A 43 -1.96 -10.10 5.74
N THR A 44 -2.13 -10.95 4.73
CA THR A 44 -1.09 -11.24 3.73
C THR A 44 -0.72 -9.98 2.94
N LEU A 45 -1.72 -9.21 2.47
CA LEU A 45 -1.50 -7.95 1.75
C LEU A 45 -0.83 -6.90 2.64
N SER A 46 -1.20 -6.83 3.91
CA SER A 46 -0.52 -5.94 4.87
C SER A 46 0.97 -6.30 5.01
N PHE A 47 1.32 -7.57 4.97
CA PHE A 47 2.72 -8.00 4.96
C PHE A 47 3.38 -7.67 3.62
N ILE A 48 2.71 -7.87 2.48
CA ILE A 48 3.18 -7.44 1.14
C ILE A 48 3.50 -5.94 1.14
N CYS A 49 2.68 -5.08 1.75
CA CYS A 49 2.98 -3.65 1.89
C CYS A 49 4.33 -3.37 2.56
N SER A 50 4.80 -4.26 3.44
CA SER A 50 6.12 -4.15 4.08
C SER A 50 7.26 -4.64 3.18
N LEU A 51 6.96 -5.48 2.18
CA LEU A 51 7.93 -6.05 1.24
C LEU A 51 8.15 -5.15 0.02
N LEU A 52 7.09 -4.48 -0.47
CA LEU A 52 7.15 -3.63 -1.66
C LEU A 52 8.20 -2.53 -1.50
N GLY A 53 9.07 -2.40 -2.52
CA GLY A 53 10.22 -1.49 -2.50
C GLY A 53 11.43 -1.99 -1.71
N ASN A 54 11.31 -3.11 -0.97
CA ASN A 54 12.39 -3.74 -0.22
C ASN A 54 12.86 -5.07 -0.83
N VAL A 55 11.99 -5.76 -1.59
CA VAL A 55 12.36 -6.96 -2.37
C VAL A 55 12.73 -6.57 -3.79
N SER A 56 13.38 -7.47 -4.53
CA SER A 56 13.71 -7.26 -5.94
C SER A 56 12.45 -7.20 -6.80
N THR A 57 12.58 -6.57 -7.96
CA THR A 57 11.64 -6.70 -9.08
C THR A 57 12.26 -7.57 -10.16
N ILE A 58 11.53 -7.81 -11.25
CA ILE A 58 12.07 -8.51 -12.42
C ILE A 58 13.24 -7.72 -13.04
N LYS A 59 13.21 -6.37 -12.95
CA LYS A 59 14.17 -5.47 -13.60
C LYS A 59 15.30 -5.03 -12.70
N HIS A 60 15.06 -4.91 -11.39
CA HIS A 60 16.03 -4.34 -10.46
C HIS A 60 16.24 -5.21 -9.22
N SER A 61 17.50 -5.27 -8.75
CA SER A 61 17.81 -5.83 -7.44
C SER A 61 17.21 -4.96 -6.33
N ALA A 62 16.97 -5.52 -5.13
CA ALA A 62 16.47 -4.78 -3.98
C ALA A 62 17.33 -3.55 -3.64
N LYS A 63 18.65 -3.65 -3.81
CA LYS A 63 19.60 -2.55 -3.57
C LYS A 63 19.44 -1.43 -4.60
N ASP A 64 19.35 -1.79 -5.89
CA ASP A 64 19.21 -0.81 -6.98
C ASP A 64 17.85 -0.13 -6.88
N LEU A 65 16.82 -0.91 -6.57
CA LEU A 65 15.45 -0.40 -6.34
C LEU A 65 15.42 0.62 -5.22
N SER A 66 16.00 0.29 -4.06
CA SER A 66 16.10 1.22 -2.91
C SER A 66 16.85 2.50 -3.26
N THR A 67 17.91 2.41 -4.10
CA THR A 67 18.66 3.57 -4.55
C THR A 67 17.81 4.45 -5.48
N LYS A 68 17.11 3.86 -6.45
CA LYS A 68 16.22 4.57 -7.36
C LYS A 68 15.07 5.26 -6.62
N ILE A 69 14.43 4.58 -5.66
CA ILE A 69 13.38 5.19 -4.84
C ILE A 69 13.88 6.46 -4.15
N ARG A 70 15.09 6.42 -3.56
CA ARG A 70 15.67 7.60 -2.88
C ARG A 70 16.06 8.73 -3.82
N LEU A 71 16.42 8.43 -5.06
CA LEU A 71 16.80 9.44 -6.05
C LEU A 71 15.58 10.11 -6.68
N LEU A 72 14.52 9.33 -6.96
CA LEU A 72 13.37 9.80 -7.73
C LEU A 72 12.22 10.27 -6.84
N CYS A 73 12.08 9.72 -5.64
CA CYS A 73 10.92 9.94 -4.79
C CYS A 73 11.29 10.58 -3.45
N GLY A 74 10.54 11.59 -3.03
CA GLY A 74 10.62 12.13 -1.67
C GLY A 74 10.01 11.16 -0.65
N THR A 75 8.88 10.54 -1.01
CA THR A 75 8.22 9.50 -0.22
C THR A 75 7.67 8.42 -1.14
N MET A 76 7.61 7.18 -0.67
CA MET A 76 6.90 6.07 -1.32
C MET A 76 6.37 5.15 -0.24
N ASN A 77 5.04 4.94 -0.19
CA ASN A 77 4.40 4.17 0.87
C ASN A 77 3.26 3.29 0.34
N TYR A 78 3.06 2.15 0.99
CA TYR A 78 2.02 1.19 0.69
C TYR A 78 1.22 0.90 1.95
N SER A 79 -0.11 0.87 1.85
CA SER A 79 -0.98 0.67 3.02
C SER A 79 -2.35 0.12 2.61
N ILE A 80 -3.06 -0.46 3.58
CA ILE A 80 -4.48 -0.77 3.47
C ILE A 80 -5.24 0.34 4.18
N ASN A 81 -6.24 0.90 3.53
CA ASN A 81 -7.06 1.97 4.06
C ASN A 81 -8.55 1.62 3.94
N THR A 82 -9.30 1.96 4.96
CA THR A 82 -10.73 1.77 5.05
C THR A 82 -11.45 3.11 4.97
N TYR A 83 -12.53 3.17 4.22
CA TYR A 83 -13.35 4.38 4.06
C TYR A 83 -14.83 4.03 4.19
N GLU A 84 -15.58 4.91 4.83
CA GLU A 84 -17.04 4.90 4.78
C GLU A 84 -17.49 5.98 3.78
N THR A 85 -18.30 5.59 2.80
CA THR A 85 -18.83 6.53 1.82
C THR A 85 -19.96 7.37 2.44
N THR A 86 -20.36 8.45 1.77
CA THR A 86 -21.53 9.27 2.17
C THR A 86 -22.83 8.47 2.24
N ASN A 87 -22.91 7.36 1.50
CA ASN A 87 -24.05 6.42 1.50
C ASN A 87 -23.91 5.34 2.58
N LYS A 88 -22.93 5.45 3.49
CA LYS A 88 -22.62 4.47 4.54
C LYS A 88 -22.21 3.09 4.00
N GLU A 89 -21.67 3.04 2.79
CA GLU A 89 -21.06 1.84 2.25
C GLU A 89 -19.59 1.79 2.67
N ASN A 90 -19.16 0.63 3.11
CA ASN A 90 -17.77 0.39 3.51
C ASN A 90 -16.95 0.01 2.29
N GLN A 91 -15.79 0.61 2.15
CA GLN A 91 -14.86 0.34 1.07
C GLN A 91 -13.44 0.15 1.62
N VAL A 92 -12.74 -0.84 1.10
CA VAL A 92 -11.36 -1.16 1.47
C VAL A 92 -10.45 -1.01 0.26
N TYR A 93 -9.33 -0.32 0.46
CA TYR A 93 -8.38 -0.05 -0.61
C TYR A 93 -6.96 -0.44 -0.22
N PHE A 94 -6.27 -1.09 -1.15
CA PHE A 94 -4.81 -1.03 -1.19
C PHE A 94 -4.42 0.33 -1.77
N LYS A 95 -3.59 1.06 -1.03
CA LYS A 95 -3.16 2.40 -1.39
C LYS A 95 -1.65 2.44 -1.56
N ALA A 96 -1.21 2.84 -2.75
CA ALA A 96 0.19 3.17 -3.02
C ALA A 96 0.32 4.69 -3.20
N THR A 97 1.22 5.32 -2.47
CA THR A 97 1.46 6.77 -2.56
C THR A 97 2.92 7.07 -2.79
N PHE A 98 3.19 8.09 -3.58
CA PHE A 98 4.53 8.65 -3.70
C PHE A 98 4.49 10.17 -3.93
N SER A 99 5.59 10.82 -3.61
CA SER A 99 5.86 12.21 -3.99
C SER A 99 7.14 12.27 -4.79
N THR A 100 7.20 13.15 -5.77
CA THR A 100 8.35 13.31 -6.66
C THR A 100 8.46 14.77 -7.11
N LEU A 101 9.65 15.15 -7.59
CA LEU A 101 9.82 16.41 -8.30
C LEU A 101 9.23 16.26 -9.72
N GLU A 102 8.73 17.37 -10.28
CA GLU A 102 8.17 17.41 -11.63
C GLU A 102 9.11 16.81 -12.68
N GLU A 103 10.41 17.10 -12.62
CA GLU A 103 11.44 16.59 -13.53
C GLU A 103 11.62 15.07 -13.50
N ASN A 104 11.26 14.42 -12.37
CA ASN A 104 11.41 12.98 -12.15
C ASN A 104 10.08 12.22 -12.26
N GLU A 105 8.98 12.89 -12.58
CA GLU A 105 7.62 12.36 -12.52
C GLU A 105 7.46 11.05 -13.32
N GLN A 106 7.88 11.05 -14.58
CA GLN A 106 7.72 9.91 -15.47
C GLN A 106 8.50 8.68 -14.99
N GLU A 107 9.75 8.88 -14.55
CA GLU A 107 10.59 7.79 -14.05
C GLU A 107 10.06 7.25 -12.72
N ALA A 108 9.56 8.12 -11.83
CA ALA A 108 8.96 7.74 -10.55
C ALA A 108 7.66 6.95 -10.73
N LEU A 109 6.80 7.33 -11.69
CA LEU A 109 5.60 6.59 -12.06
C LEU A 109 5.94 5.20 -12.61
N GLN A 110 6.91 5.11 -13.52
CA GLN A 110 7.36 3.82 -14.07
C GLN A 110 7.92 2.92 -12.97
N LEU A 111 8.69 3.48 -12.04
CA LEU A 111 9.24 2.75 -10.90
C LEU A 111 8.13 2.23 -9.97
N LEU A 112 7.10 3.05 -9.69
CA LEU A 112 5.95 2.60 -8.89
C LEU A 112 5.21 1.45 -9.57
N VAL A 113 4.91 1.57 -10.87
CA VAL A 113 4.24 0.52 -11.65
C VAL A 113 5.05 -0.77 -11.62
N GLU A 114 6.37 -0.69 -11.81
CA GLU A 114 7.28 -1.84 -11.70
C GLU A 114 7.15 -2.51 -10.32
N ILE A 115 7.20 -1.73 -9.22
CA ILE A 115 7.10 -2.27 -7.87
C ILE A 115 5.77 -2.97 -7.63
N ILE A 116 4.65 -2.39 -8.06
CA ILE A 116 3.32 -2.96 -7.80
C ILE A 116 2.93 -4.10 -8.74
N GLN A 117 3.65 -4.32 -9.85
CA GLN A 117 3.34 -5.35 -10.84
C GLN A 117 4.43 -6.42 -11.01
N GLU A 118 5.70 -6.07 -10.75
CA GLU A 118 6.85 -6.90 -11.09
C GLU A 118 7.71 -7.28 -9.85
N SER A 119 7.23 -7.05 -8.62
CA SER A 119 7.95 -7.51 -7.41
C SER A 119 8.03 -9.02 -7.33
N VAL A 120 9.19 -9.54 -6.91
CA VAL A 120 9.50 -10.98 -6.85
C VAL A 120 9.75 -11.39 -5.40
N PHE A 121 9.06 -12.44 -4.94
CA PHE A 121 9.12 -12.95 -3.56
C PHE A 121 9.97 -14.22 -3.45
N ASP A 122 11.19 -14.20 -4.00
CA ASP A 122 12.12 -15.36 -4.02
C ASP A 122 13.29 -15.25 -3.02
N GLN A 123 13.38 -14.14 -2.29
CA GLN A 123 14.48 -13.84 -1.37
C GLN A 123 14.13 -14.27 0.06
N GLU A 124 14.16 -15.57 0.35
CA GLU A 124 13.76 -16.16 1.63
C GLU A 124 14.32 -15.42 2.84
N LYS A 125 15.65 -15.23 2.89
CA LYS A 125 16.31 -14.59 4.03
C LYS A 125 15.79 -13.15 4.25
N MET A 126 15.69 -12.37 3.18
CA MET A 126 15.23 -10.98 3.25
C MET A 126 13.78 -10.89 3.73
N ILE A 127 12.90 -11.75 3.18
CA ILE A 127 11.49 -11.80 3.56
C ILE A 127 11.35 -12.20 5.05
N HIS A 128 12.13 -13.18 5.52
CA HIS A 128 12.14 -13.59 6.92
C HIS A 128 12.69 -12.50 7.85
N ASP A 129 13.74 -11.79 7.44
CA ASP A 129 14.27 -10.65 8.20
C ASP A 129 13.24 -9.51 8.32
N ILE A 130 12.52 -9.19 7.24
CA ILE A 130 11.43 -8.19 7.24
C ILE A 130 10.28 -8.65 8.13
N LEU A 131 9.90 -9.94 8.09
CA LEU A 131 8.89 -10.52 8.98
C LEU A 131 9.24 -10.30 10.46
N LYS A 132 10.46 -10.64 10.85
CA LYS A 132 10.95 -10.44 12.22
C LYS A 132 10.97 -8.97 12.64
N GLN A 133 11.45 -8.09 11.75
CA GLN A 133 11.43 -6.64 12.02
C GLN A 133 10.01 -6.12 12.21
N ARG A 134 9.05 -6.60 11.42
CA ARG A 134 7.65 -6.20 11.54
C ARG A 134 7.04 -6.64 12.87
N ILE A 135 7.33 -7.88 13.31
CA ILE A 135 6.91 -8.40 14.62
C ILE A 135 7.47 -7.53 15.75
N ILE A 136 8.77 -7.19 15.71
CA ILE A 136 9.41 -6.34 16.71
C ILE A 136 8.76 -4.96 16.75
N SER A 137 8.55 -4.33 15.59
CA SER A 137 7.94 -3.00 15.50
C SER A 137 6.52 -2.98 16.06
N LEU A 138 5.71 -4.00 15.75
CA LEU A 138 4.35 -4.11 16.30
C LEU A 138 4.36 -4.39 17.79
N LYS A 139 5.27 -5.23 18.30
CA LYS A 139 5.44 -5.47 19.73
C LYS A 139 5.78 -4.19 20.47
N GLN A 140 6.67 -3.36 19.93
CA GLN A 140 6.99 -2.04 20.47
C GLN A 140 5.77 -1.12 20.46
N ALA A 141 5.01 -1.07 19.36
CA ALA A 141 3.79 -0.29 19.27
C ALA A 141 2.73 -0.73 20.30
N ILE A 142 2.58 -2.04 20.53
CA ILE A 142 1.71 -2.59 21.59
C ILE A 142 2.13 -2.08 22.96
N THR A 143 3.44 -2.07 23.24
CA THR A 143 3.98 -1.64 24.54
C THR A 143 3.85 -0.13 24.75
N MET A 144 4.11 0.67 23.72
CA MET A 144 4.13 2.13 23.81
C MET A 144 2.76 2.78 23.63
N SER A 145 1.87 2.15 22.87
CA SER A 145 0.57 2.71 22.47
C SER A 145 -0.58 1.70 22.63
N GLY A 146 -0.55 0.92 23.71
CA GLY A 146 -1.52 -0.13 23.98
C GLY A 146 -2.98 0.35 23.99
N HIS A 147 -3.23 1.60 24.39
CA HIS A 147 -4.56 2.21 24.32
C HIS A 147 -5.10 2.35 22.89
N SER A 148 -4.27 2.74 21.92
CA SER A 148 -4.67 2.85 20.51
C SER A 148 -5.02 1.49 19.90
N LEU A 149 -4.27 0.46 20.26
CA LEU A 149 -4.52 -0.91 19.79
C LEU A 149 -5.76 -1.53 20.48
N SER A 150 -5.97 -1.20 21.76
CA SER A 150 -7.20 -1.59 22.47
C SER A 150 -8.42 -0.94 21.83
N MET A 151 -8.32 0.32 21.41
CA MET A 151 -9.41 1.02 20.71
C MET A 151 -9.70 0.35 19.34
N LYS A 152 -8.70 -0.03 18.54
CA LYS A 152 -8.89 -0.79 17.30
C LYS A 152 -9.65 -2.09 17.55
N ARG A 153 -9.29 -2.81 18.61
CA ARG A 153 -9.95 -4.06 18.98
C ARG A 153 -11.42 -3.85 19.39
N VAL A 154 -11.74 -2.77 20.11
CA VAL A 154 -13.13 -2.40 20.44
C VAL A 154 -13.90 -2.04 19.17
N LEU A 155 -13.31 -1.27 18.27
CA LEU A 155 -13.92 -0.92 16.98
C LEU A 155 -14.20 -2.16 16.12
N ALA A 156 -13.33 -3.17 16.17
CA ALA A 156 -13.55 -4.44 15.47
C ALA A 156 -14.76 -5.23 15.98
N MET A 157 -15.26 -4.95 17.19
CA MET A 157 -16.47 -5.60 17.72
C MET A 157 -17.75 -4.96 17.20
N VAL A 158 -17.71 -3.73 16.70
CA VAL A 158 -18.88 -2.92 16.34
C VAL A 158 -18.89 -2.44 14.88
N SER A 159 -17.78 -2.63 14.14
CA SER A 159 -17.62 -2.14 12.78
C SER A 159 -16.87 -3.13 11.91
N SER A 160 -17.37 -3.39 10.70
CA SER A 160 -16.66 -4.21 9.70
C SER A 160 -15.36 -3.58 9.25
N LEU A 161 -15.26 -2.24 9.15
CA LEU A 161 -14.02 -1.54 8.88
C LEU A 161 -13.02 -1.72 10.03
N GLY A 162 -13.50 -1.71 11.28
CA GLY A 162 -12.68 -2.01 12.45
C GLY A 162 -12.07 -3.42 12.40
N VAL A 163 -12.80 -4.40 11.87
CA VAL A 163 -12.25 -5.76 11.64
C VAL A 163 -11.10 -5.73 10.65
N ILE A 164 -11.24 -5.03 9.52
CA ILE A 164 -10.16 -4.88 8.53
C ILE A 164 -8.92 -4.21 9.17
N ASP A 165 -9.11 -3.14 9.93
CA ASP A 165 -8.01 -2.44 10.62
C ASP A 165 -7.29 -3.35 11.63
N GLU A 166 -8.04 -4.21 12.33
CA GLU A 166 -7.48 -5.18 13.27
C GLU A 166 -6.62 -6.25 12.57
N TYR A 167 -7.06 -6.75 11.39
CA TYR A 167 -6.33 -7.74 10.60
C TYR A 167 -5.24 -7.15 9.70
N SER A 168 -5.20 -5.85 9.47
CA SER A 168 -4.14 -5.17 8.70
C SER A 168 -3.04 -4.55 9.58
N SER A 169 -3.35 -4.16 10.82
CA SER A 169 -2.39 -3.40 11.65
C SER A 169 -2.62 -3.52 13.16
N GLY A 170 -3.59 -4.36 13.60
CA GLY A 170 -3.94 -4.55 15.00
C GLY A 170 -3.27 -5.77 15.65
N ILE A 171 -3.85 -6.20 16.79
CA ILE A 171 -3.35 -7.36 17.56
C ILE A 171 -3.59 -8.68 16.78
N ALA A 172 -4.68 -8.78 15.99
CA ALA A 172 -4.93 -9.94 15.16
C ALA A 172 -3.84 -10.10 14.11
N TYR A 173 -3.43 -9.00 13.46
CA TYR A 173 -2.31 -8.99 12.52
C TYR A 173 -0.99 -9.37 13.19
N TYR A 174 -0.70 -8.85 14.38
CA TYR A 174 0.49 -9.24 15.14
C TYR A 174 0.53 -10.75 15.44
N LYS A 175 -0.60 -11.32 15.84
CA LYS A 175 -0.72 -12.77 16.12
C LYS A 175 -0.50 -13.59 14.84
N TRP A 176 -1.07 -13.15 13.72
CA TRP A 176 -0.89 -13.78 12.41
C TRP A 176 0.59 -13.79 11.99
N LEU A 177 1.33 -12.67 12.16
CA LEU A 177 2.76 -12.61 11.88
C LEU A 177 3.57 -13.54 12.79
N LYS A 178 3.20 -13.62 14.07
CA LYS A 178 3.86 -14.52 15.04
C LYS A 178 3.66 -15.98 14.66
N GLU A 179 2.46 -16.38 14.34
CA GLU A 179 2.15 -17.75 13.87
C GLU A 179 2.92 -18.09 12.60
N LEU A 180 3.05 -17.13 11.69
CA LEU A 180 3.82 -17.27 10.45
C LEU A 180 5.32 -17.47 10.74
N ASP A 181 5.90 -16.77 11.72
CA ASP A 181 7.31 -16.90 12.12
C ASP A 181 7.56 -18.21 12.90
N ASP A 182 6.65 -18.57 13.81
CA ASP A 182 6.75 -19.78 14.63
C ASP A 182 6.65 -21.08 13.79
N HIS A 183 5.95 -21.03 12.64
CA HIS A 183 5.78 -22.16 11.69
C HIS A 183 6.28 -21.76 10.30
N PHE A 184 7.45 -21.13 10.20
CA PHE A 184 7.95 -20.55 8.97
C PHE A 184 8.19 -21.63 7.90
N ASP A 185 7.38 -21.56 6.84
CA ASP A 185 7.53 -22.33 5.60
C ASP A 185 7.60 -21.35 4.42
N PHE A 186 8.80 -21.18 3.88
CA PHE A 186 9.03 -20.22 2.81
C PHE A 186 8.26 -20.55 1.52
N VAL A 187 8.14 -21.82 1.17
CA VAL A 187 7.46 -22.26 -0.06
C VAL A 187 5.97 -21.93 0.02
N ALA A 188 5.34 -22.28 1.15
CA ALA A 188 3.93 -21.99 1.39
C ALA A 188 3.69 -20.47 1.49
N LEU A 189 4.58 -19.73 2.16
CA LEU A 189 4.51 -18.27 2.25
C LEU A 189 4.62 -17.61 0.87
N LYS A 190 5.61 -17.99 0.06
CA LYS A 190 5.81 -17.46 -1.28
C LYS A 190 4.56 -17.63 -2.15
N GLN A 191 3.99 -18.83 -2.20
CA GLN A 191 2.76 -19.10 -2.94
C GLN A 191 1.61 -18.20 -2.49
N LYS A 192 1.47 -18.00 -1.17
CA LYS A 192 0.45 -17.13 -0.59
C LYS A 192 0.65 -15.66 -0.97
N LEU A 193 1.90 -15.16 -0.89
CA LEU A 193 2.25 -13.79 -1.30
C LEU A 193 1.94 -13.57 -2.78
N GLU A 194 2.39 -14.46 -3.66
CA GLU A 194 2.16 -14.37 -5.11
C GLU A 194 0.67 -14.41 -5.44
N SER A 195 -0.10 -15.31 -4.83
CA SER A 195 -1.55 -15.43 -5.04
C SER A 195 -2.29 -14.14 -4.68
N VAL A 196 -1.98 -13.51 -3.54
CA VAL A 196 -2.62 -12.26 -3.13
C VAL A 196 -2.14 -11.09 -3.98
N TYR A 197 -0.83 -10.99 -4.23
CA TYR A 197 -0.24 -9.92 -5.04
C TYR A 197 -0.84 -9.83 -6.44
N GLN A 198 -1.04 -10.96 -7.12
CA GLN A 198 -1.64 -11.03 -8.45
C GLN A 198 -3.12 -10.61 -8.48
N ASN A 199 -3.80 -10.61 -7.32
CA ASN A 199 -5.23 -10.31 -7.22
C ASN A 199 -5.56 -8.88 -6.75
N VAL A 200 -4.58 -8.01 -6.57
CA VAL A 200 -4.78 -6.66 -6.00
C VAL A 200 -4.80 -5.57 -7.06
N CYS A 201 -3.78 -5.50 -7.93
CA CYS A 201 -3.56 -4.34 -8.80
C CYS A 201 -4.20 -4.52 -10.18
N PHE A 202 -5.53 -4.41 -10.25
CA PHE A 202 -6.26 -4.42 -11.51
C PHE A 202 -6.67 -3.01 -11.93
N TYR A 203 -6.45 -2.67 -13.18
CA TYR A 203 -6.78 -1.37 -13.77
C TYR A 203 -8.25 -0.97 -13.57
N ASN A 204 -9.18 -1.89 -13.75
CA ASN A 204 -10.63 -1.65 -13.57
C ASN A 204 -11.05 -1.37 -12.11
N ARG A 205 -10.14 -1.50 -11.15
CA ARG A 205 -10.34 -1.21 -9.72
C ARG A 205 -9.54 0.00 -9.25
N LEU A 206 -8.82 0.65 -10.17
CA LEU A 206 -7.95 1.78 -9.87
C LEU A 206 -8.73 3.08 -9.80
N THR A 207 -8.47 3.85 -8.76
CA THR A 207 -8.74 5.28 -8.69
C THR A 207 -7.42 5.99 -8.45
N LEU A 208 -7.06 6.90 -9.32
CA LEU A 208 -5.85 7.71 -9.21
C LEU A 208 -6.19 9.07 -8.58
N SER A 209 -5.40 9.52 -7.62
CA SER A 209 -5.44 10.88 -7.10
C SER A 209 -4.11 11.56 -7.38
N PHE A 210 -4.18 12.73 -7.99
CA PHE A 210 -3.02 13.57 -8.30
C PHE A 210 -3.18 14.93 -7.65
N THR A 211 -2.12 15.43 -7.01
CA THR A 211 -2.03 16.78 -6.48
C THR A 211 -0.77 17.43 -7.01
N GLY A 212 -0.92 18.55 -7.70
CA GLY A 212 0.17 19.28 -8.34
C GLY A 212 -0.34 20.49 -9.12
N ASN A 213 0.51 21.09 -9.94
CA ASN A 213 0.17 22.24 -10.74
C ASN A 213 -0.96 21.92 -11.74
N ASP A 214 -1.76 22.93 -12.11
CA ASP A 214 -2.93 22.74 -13.01
C ASP A 214 -2.51 22.36 -14.44
N ASP A 215 -1.30 22.72 -14.87
CA ASP A 215 -0.79 22.51 -16.23
C ASP A 215 -0.37 21.07 -16.52
N THR A 216 -0.37 20.18 -15.53
CA THR A 216 0.00 18.77 -15.69
C THR A 216 -1.04 18.05 -16.56
N ASN A 217 -0.61 17.55 -17.72
CA ASN A 217 -1.46 16.80 -18.65
C ASN A 217 -1.40 15.31 -18.34
N LEU A 218 -2.29 14.82 -17.47
CA LEU A 218 -2.39 13.42 -17.07
C LEU A 218 -2.85 12.46 -18.20
N GLU A 219 -3.39 13.01 -19.33
CA GLU A 219 -3.83 12.20 -20.46
C GLU A 219 -2.68 11.64 -21.31
N LYS A 220 -1.45 12.15 -21.09
CA LYS A 220 -0.26 11.75 -21.85
C LYS A 220 0.67 10.81 -21.09
N GLN A 221 0.33 10.48 -19.85
CA GLN A 221 1.08 9.60 -18.95
C GLN A 221 0.40 8.26 -18.78
#